data_13656f7ec85daa05d702884f95068cb0
#
_entry.id   13656f7ec85daa05d702884f95068cb0
#
_cell.length_a   1.000
_cell.length_b   1.000
_cell.length_c   1.000
_cell.angle_alpha   90.00
_cell.angle_beta   90.00
_cell.angle_gamma   90.00
#
_symmetry.space_group_name_H-M   'P 1'
#
loop_
_entity.id
_entity.type
_entity.pdbx_description
1 polymer ?
#
loop_
_entity_poly.entity_id
_entity_poly.type
_entity_poly.pdbx_seq_one_letter_code
_entity_poly.pdbx_strand_id
1 'polypeptide(L)'
;FADDIVALFPEPGSAIDVALEIHRRLQLFNTSPLASEHPTLCCAGVGYGHVLAIGPNLAQGDEMNRASKLGEDIARGNETLVTQRVHDAVAAREDIVFERQDHDDLLFPFYRVTEAE
;
A
#
# COMPACT_ATOMS: atom_id res chain seq x y z
N PHE A 1 11.36 11.03 -2.94
CA PHE A 1 11.75 11.74 -1.72
C PHE A 1 12.46 10.83 -0.75
N ALA A 2 13.16 11.42 0.20
CA ALA A 2 14.04 10.68 1.09
C ALA A 2 13.32 9.71 2.03
N ASP A 3 12.01 9.89 2.24
CA ASP A 3 11.19 9.05 3.10
C ASP A 3 10.30 8.04 2.36
N ASP A 4 10.42 7.99 1.04
CA ASP A 4 9.66 7.04 0.24
C ASP A 4 10.45 5.74 0.05
N ILE A 5 9.73 4.61 0.10
CA ILE A 5 10.31 3.30 -0.13
C ILE A 5 9.50 2.59 -1.22
N VAL A 6 10.21 2.03 -2.19
CA VAL A 6 9.63 1.17 -3.22
C VAL A 6 10.16 -0.25 -2.99
N ALA A 7 9.26 -1.22 -2.93
CA ALA A 7 9.62 -2.62 -2.77
C ALA A 7 8.88 -3.47 -3.80
N LEU A 8 9.57 -4.45 -4.36
CA LEU A 8 9.01 -5.38 -5.33
C LEU A 8 8.86 -6.76 -4.70
N PHE A 9 7.73 -7.39 -4.95
CA PHE A 9 7.40 -8.71 -4.42
C PHE A 9 6.96 -9.63 -5.55
N PRO A 10 7.24 -10.93 -5.47
CA PRO A 10 6.76 -11.87 -6.50
C PRO A 10 5.25 -12.05 -6.51
N GLU A 11 4.56 -11.79 -5.38
CA GLU A 11 3.12 -11.98 -5.25
C GLU A 11 2.46 -10.76 -4.62
N PRO A 12 1.27 -10.35 -5.11
CA PRO A 12 0.60 -9.17 -4.55
C PRO A 12 0.15 -9.36 -3.11
N GLY A 13 -0.18 -10.59 -2.71
CA GLY A 13 -0.55 -10.88 -1.34
C GLY A 13 0.59 -10.61 -0.36
N SER A 14 1.83 -10.90 -0.76
CA SER A 14 3.00 -10.62 0.07
C SER A 14 3.18 -9.11 0.31
N ALA A 15 2.94 -8.30 -0.71
CA ALA A 15 3.02 -6.85 -0.58
C ALA A 15 1.98 -6.32 0.41
N ILE A 16 0.75 -6.82 0.34
CA ILE A 16 -0.30 -6.46 1.29
C ILE A 16 0.09 -6.86 2.70
N ASP A 17 0.58 -8.08 2.89
CA ASP A 17 0.98 -8.58 4.22
C ASP A 17 2.05 -7.70 4.84
N VAL A 18 3.05 -7.29 4.06
CA VAL A 18 4.10 -6.40 4.54
C VAL A 18 3.55 -5.03 4.89
N ALA A 19 2.68 -4.46 4.07
CA ALA A 19 2.08 -3.15 4.34
C ALA A 19 1.27 -3.18 5.64
N LEU A 20 0.45 -4.20 5.84
CA LEU A 20 -0.35 -4.33 7.07
C LEU A 20 0.55 -4.55 8.30
N GLU A 21 1.64 -5.30 8.16
CA GLU A 21 2.60 -5.50 9.25
C GLU A 21 3.30 -4.19 9.63
N ILE A 22 3.66 -3.37 8.64
CA ILE A 22 4.25 -2.06 8.92
C ILE A 22 3.28 -1.21 9.73
N HIS A 23 2.00 -1.18 9.35
CA HIS A 23 1.00 -0.42 10.11
C HIS A 23 0.86 -0.93 11.54
N ARG A 24 0.85 -2.25 11.75
CA ARG A 24 0.79 -2.83 13.10
C ARG A 24 1.99 -2.41 13.95
N ARG A 25 3.19 -2.49 13.39
CA ARG A 25 4.41 -2.13 14.12
C ARG A 25 4.47 -0.63 14.45
N LEU A 26 4.03 0.21 13.53
CA LEU A 26 3.95 1.65 13.78
C LEU A 26 2.94 1.96 14.88
N GLN A 27 1.80 1.28 14.89
CA GLN A 27 0.81 1.45 15.95
C GLN A 27 1.39 1.11 17.32
N LEU A 28 2.11 -0.01 17.41
CA LEU A 28 2.79 -0.40 18.66
C LEU A 28 3.84 0.63 19.06
N PHE A 29 4.65 1.11 18.13
CA PHE A 29 5.64 2.15 18.40
C PHE A 29 4.98 3.43 18.91
N ASN A 30 3.90 3.87 18.28
CA ASN A 30 3.22 5.12 18.61
C ASN A 30 2.56 5.08 19.99
N THR A 31 2.31 3.89 20.55
CA THR A 31 1.78 3.72 21.91
C THR A 31 2.88 3.45 22.92
N SER A 32 4.15 3.38 22.51
CA SER A 32 5.27 3.10 23.40
C SER A 32 5.79 4.37 24.07
N PRO A 33 6.55 4.25 25.19
CA PRO A 33 7.18 5.40 25.82
C PRO A 33 8.23 6.09 24.97
N LEU A 34 8.70 5.44 23.89
CA LEU A 34 9.69 6.00 22.98
C LEU A 34 9.07 6.87 21.89
N ALA A 35 7.73 6.88 21.75
CA ALA A 35 7.06 7.65 20.74
C ALA A 35 7.11 9.15 21.03
N SER A 36 7.21 9.95 19.96
CA SER A 36 7.11 11.41 20.06
C SER A 36 5.65 11.83 20.23
N GLU A 37 5.43 13.14 20.43
CA GLU A 37 4.08 13.70 20.50
C GLU A 37 3.28 13.49 19.20
N HIS A 38 3.98 13.41 18.07
CA HIS A 38 3.36 13.18 16.79
C HIS A 38 3.54 11.73 16.38
N PRO A 39 2.45 10.99 16.07
CA PRO A 39 2.59 9.60 15.67
C PRO A 39 3.32 9.48 14.33
N THR A 40 4.11 8.42 14.19
CA THR A 40 4.71 8.04 12.92
C THR A 40 3.67 7.25 12.12
N LEU A 41 3.37 7.71 10.92
CA LEU A 41 2.37 7.10 10.05
C LEU A 41 2.98 6.67 8.72
N CYS A 42 2.40 5.66 8.12
CA CYS A 42 2.79 5.17 6.80
C CYS A 42 1.56 5.15 5.89
N CYS A 43 1.77 5.51 4.64
CA CYS A 43 0.77 5.38 3.58
C CYS A 43 1.31 4.38 2.57
N ALA A 44 0.51 3.43 2.14
CA ALA A 44 0.95 2.41 1.21
C ALA A 44 0.06 2.32 -0.01
N GLY A 45 0.67 2.17 -1.18
CA GLY A 45 -0.01 1.85 -2.42
C GLY A 45 0.56 0.56 -3.00
N VAL A 46 -0.29 -0.34 -3.44
CA VAL A 46 0.11 -1.65 -3.99
C VAL A 46 -0.49 -1.82 -5.38
N GLY A 47 0.35 -2.20 -6.33
CA GLY A 47 -0.05 -2.55 -7.68
C GLY A 47 0.45 -3.95 -8.03
N TYR A 48 -0.12 -4.54 -9.06
CA TYR A 48 0.25 -5.87 -9.54
C TYR A 48 0.24 -5.93 -11.06
N GLY A 49 1.38 -6.24 -11.65
CA GLY A 49 1.51 -6.31 -13.09
C GLY A 49 2.96 -6.41 -13.50
N HIS A 50 3.21 -6.23 -14.79
CA HIS A 50 4.56 -6.22 -15.30
C HIS A 50 5.29 -4.96 -14.88
N VAL A 51 6.42 -5.12 -14.23
CA VAL A 51 7.26 -4.02 -13.78
C VAL A 51 8.65 -4.18 -14.38
N LEU A 52 9.14 -3.13 -15.02
CA LEU A 52 10.51 -3.10 -15.51
C LEU A 52 11.39 -2.53 -14.39
N ALA A 53 12.27 -3.38 -13.87
CA ALA A 53 13.25 -2.96 -12.87
C ALA A 53 14.55 -2.59 -13.57
N ILE A 54 14.98 -1.34 -13.41
CA ILE A 54 16.22 -0.81 -14.02
C ILE A 54 17.15 -0.40 -12.89
N GLY A 55 18.20 -1.19 -12.69
CA GLY A 55 19.11 -0.97 -11.58
C GLY A 55 18.43 -1.16 -10.23
N PRO A 56 19.09 -0.78 -9.14
CA PRO A 56 18.57 -1.05 -7.79
C PRO A 56 17.46 -0.11 -7.34
N ASN A 57 17.28 1.03 -8.01
CA ASN A 57 16.43 2.11 -7.49
C ASN A 57 15.30 2.54 -8.42
N LEU A 58 15.12 1.87 -9.55
CA LEU A 58 14.12 2.28 -10.53
C LEU A 58 13.22 1.12 -10.92
N ALA A 59 11.90 1.34 -10.81
CA ALA A 59 10.89 0.41 -11.28
C ALA A 59 9.88 1.19 -12.10
N GLN A 60 9.47 0.64 -13.26
CA GLN A 60 8.53 1.29 -14.17
C GLN A 60 7.44 0.32 -14.63
N GLY A 61 6.26 0.84 -14.87
CA GLY A 61 5.10 0.10 -15.37
C GLY A 61 3.81 0.80 -14.97
N ASP A 62 2.72 0.47 -15.66
CA ASP A 62 1.43 1.10 -15.37
C ASP A 62 0.97 0.86 -13.94
N GLU A 63 1.12 -0.37 -13.45
CA GLU A 63 0.73 -0.69 -12.08
C GLU A 63 1.66 -0.05 -11.06
N MET A 64 2.94 0.10 -11.38
CA MET A 64 3.87 0.84 -10.54
C MET A 64 3.45 2.31 -10.42
N ASN A 65 3.06 2.91 -11.53
CA ASN A 65 2.59 4.30 -11.54
C ASN A 65 1.31 4.47 -10.72
N ARG A 66 0.38 3.52 -10.84
CA ARG A 66 -0.86 3.54 -10.04
C ARG A 66 -0.57 3.37 -8.56
N ALA A 67 0.30 2.43 -8.21
CA ALA A 67 0.69 2.21 -6.81
C ALA A 67 1.34 3.47 -6.21
N SER A 68 2.23 4.10 -6.95
CA SER A 68 2.87 5.34 -6.50
C SER A 68 1.85 6.45 -6.30
N LYS A 69 0.91 6.60 -7.23
CA LYS A 69 -0.15 7.61 -7.11
C LYS A 69 -1.00 7.37 -5.86
N LEU A 70 -1.39 6.12 -5.62
CA LEU A 70 -2.18 5.77 -4.45
C LEU A 70 -1.43 6.03 -3.15
N GLY A 71 -0.17 5.59 -3.08
CA GLY A 71 0.60 5.70 -1.85
C GLY A 71 1.04 7.13 -1.52
N GLU A 72 1.41 7.90 -2.54
CA GLU A 72 1.99 9.24 -2.33
C GLU A 72 0.92 10.33 -2.27
N ASP A 73 -0.10 10.24 -3.12
CA ASP A 73 -1.03 11.36 -3.32
C ASP A 73 -2.42 11.12 -2.73
N ILE A 74 -2.85 9.89 -2.56
CA ILE A 74 -4.22 9.55 -2.21
C ILE A 74 -4.34 8.98 -0.80
N ALA A 75 -3.49 8.01 -0.44
CA ALA A 75 -3.58 7.33 0.85
C ALA A 75 -3.34 8.31 2.00
N ARG A 76 -4.12 8.14 3.05
CA ARG A 76 -3.92 8.86 4.31
C ARG A 76 -3.09 8.00 5.25
N GLY A 77 -2.65 8.57 6.34
CA GLY A 77 -1.86 7.85 7.33
C GLY A 77 -2.53 6.56 7.78
N ASN A 78 -1.78 5.48 7.80
CA ASN A 78 -2.22 4.11 8.13
C ASN A 78 -3.16 3.48 7.10
N GLU A 79 -3.28 4.04 5.91
CA GLU A 79 -4.04 3.41 4.84
C GLU A 79 -3.15 2.60 3.92
N THR A 80 -3.66 1.45 3.49
CA THR A 80 -3.12 0.66 2.39
C THR A 80 -4.15 0.66 1.26
N LEU A 81 -3.79 1.24 0.14
CA LEU A 81 -4.64 1.30 -1.05
C LEU A 81 -4.07 0.39 -2.13
N VAL A 82 -4.96 -0.31 -2.81
CA VAL A 82 -4.57 -1.29 -3.83
C VAL A 82 -5.34 -1.05 -5.12
N THR A 83 -4.72 -1.43 -6.24
CA THR A 83 -5.35 -1.33 -7.56
C THR A 83 -6.38 -2.44 -7.75
N GLN A 84 -7.19 -2.32 -8.80
CA GLN A 84 -8.15 -3.35 -9.19
C GLN A 84 -7.45 -4.69 -9.45
N ARG A 85 -6.27 -4.67 -10.08
CA ARG A 85 -5.53 -5.91 -10.35
C ARG A 85 -5.09 -6.63 -9.08
N VAL A 86 -4.69 -5.88 -8.07
CA VAL A 86 -4.37 -6.47 -6.76
C VAL A 86 -5.62 -7.07 -6.14
N HIS A 87 -6.71 -6.32 -6.11
CA HIS A 87 -7.99 -6.81 -5.59
C HIS A 87 -8.37 -8.13 -6.25
N ASP A 88 -8.35 -8.17 -7.58
CA ASP A 88 -8.77 -9.37 -8.31
C ASP A 88 -7.85 -10.57 -8.03
N ALA A 89 -6.57 -10.32 -7.86
CA ALA A 89 -5.60 -11.40 -7.62
C ALA A 89 -5.73 -12.04 -6.24
N VAL A 90 -6.19 -11.28 -5.23
CA VAL A 90 -6.28 -11.76 -3.85
C VAL A 90 -7.71 -11.72 -3.29
N ALA A 91 -8.71 -11.60 -4.15
CA ALA A 91 -10.11 -11.46 -3.75
C ALA A 91 -10.63 -12.64 -2.93
N ALA A 92 -10.03 -13.82 -3.06
CA ALA A 92 -10.43 -15.01 -2.32
C ALA A 92 -9.96 -15.02 -0.86
N ARG A 93 -9.09 -14.11 -0.46
CA ARG A 93 -8.61 -14.07 0.93
C ARG A 93 -9.73 -13.61 1.86
N GLU A 94 -9.91 -14.35 2.96
CA GLU A 94 -10.93 -14.04 3.95
C GLU A 94 -10.39 -13.25 5.14
N ASP A 95 -9.07 -13.14 5.27
CA ASP A 95 -8.39 -12.46 6.38
C ASP A 95 -8.23 -10.96 6.16
N ILE A 96 -8.66 -10.45 5.02
CA ILE A 96 -8.62 -9.02 4.69
C ILE A 96 -9.97 -8.58 4.13
N VAL A 97 -10.25 -7.29 4.28
CA VAL A 97 -11.46 -6.66 3.78
C VAL A 97 -11.08 -5.59 2.77
N PHE A 98 -11.77 -5.59 1.63
CA PHE A 98 -11.62 -4.57 0.60
C PHE A 98 -12.81 -3.62 0.62
N GLU A 99 -12.53 -2.33 0.57
CA GLU A 99 -13.54 -1.30 0.45
C GLU A 99 -13.25 -0.45 -0.77
N ARG A 100 -14.16 -0.49 -1.74
CA ARG A 100 -13.99 0.28 -2.98
C ARG A 100 -13.97 1.77 -2.66
N GLN A 101 -13.04 2.48 -3.28
CA GLN A 101 -12.86 3.92 -3.13
C GLN A 101 -13.02 4.61 -4.46
N ASP A 102 -13.48 5.84 -4.43
CA ASP A 102 -13.52 6.72 -5.59
C ASP A 102 -12.81 8.03 -5.23
N HIS A 103 -12.14 8.61 -6.21
CA HIS A 103 -11.47 9.89 -6.05
C HIS A 103 -11.54 10.66 -7.36
N ASP A 104 -11.87 11.96 -7.27
CA ASP A 104 -12.09 12.80 -8.44
C ASP A 104 -10.86 12.90 -9.36
N ASP A 105 -9.67 12.80 -8.78
CA ASP A 105 -8.42 12.91 -9.54
C ASP A 105 -7.97 11.59 -10.20
N LEU A 106 -8.70 10.49 -9.97
CA LEU A 106 -8.32 9.18 -10.49
C LEU A 106 -9.37 8.62 -11.43
N LEU A 107 -8.90 8.12 -12.57
CA LEU A 107 -9.75 7.48 -13.59
C LEU A 107 -9.80 5.97 -13.46
N PHE A 108 -9.14 5.39 -12.47
CA PHE A 108 -9.12 3.95 -12.26
C PHE A 108 -9.68 3.59 -10.88
N PRO A 109 -10.33 2.41 -10.77
CA PRO A 109 -10.83 1.95 -9.48
C PRO A 109 -9.70 1.53 -8.55
N PHE A 110 -9.90 1.73 -7.26
CA PHE A 110 -8.96 1.29 -6.25
C PHE A 110 -9.70 0.94 -4.96
N TYR A 111 -9.01 0.28 -4.05
CA TYR A 111 -9.62 -0.25 -2.84
C TYR A 111 -8.75 0.06 -1.63
N ARG A 112 -9.38 0.31 -0.50
CA ARG A 112 -8.71 0.31 0.79
C ARG A 112 -8.74 -1.11 1.36
N VAL A 113 -7.61 -1.53 1.90
CA VAL A 113 -7.47 -2.86 2.49
C VAL A 113 -7.30 -2.73 3.99
N THR A 114 -8.07 -3.52 4.73
CA THR A 114 -7.93 -3.62 6.18
C THR A 114 -7.95 -5.09 6.58
N GLU A 115 -7.48 -5.38 7.79
CA GLU A 115 -7.57 -6.74 8.34
C GLU A 115 -9.02 -7.05 8.71
N ALA A 116 -9.46 -8.29 8.43
CA ALA A 116 -10.75 -8.76 8.90
C ALA A 116 -10.69 -9.00 10.41
N GLU A 117 -11.78 -8.71 11.07
CA GLU A 117 -11.91 -8.95 12.51
C GLU A 117 -12.28 -10.40 12.83
#